data_5f127a3a4cd2dd0ceb6025170cb2ef40
#
_entry.id   5f127a3a4cd2dd0ceb6025170cb2ef40
#
_cell.length_a   1.000
_cell.length_b   1.000
_cell.length_c   1.000
_cell.angle_alpha   90.00
_cell.angle_beta   90.00
_cell.angle_gamma   90.00
#
_symmetry.space_group_name_H-M   'P 1'
#
loop_
_entity.id
_entity.type
_entity.pdbx_description
1 polymer ?
#
loop_
_entity_poly.entity_id
_entity_poly.type
_entity_poly.pdbx_seq_one_letter_code
_entity_poly.pdbx_strand_id
1 'polypeptide(L)'
;IGPQKVEEACEMYCRAANMFKMAKNWSAAGSAFCKAARLHMQLQNKHDCATSFIDAGNAYKKSDPNEAIKCLNAAIDIYTDMGRFTIAAKHHINIAEIYESELVDIEKAIAHYEQAADYYKGEESNSSANKCLLKYQRAIEIYEQVGANTMDNPLLKYSAKEYFFKASLCHFIVDELNARIAVEKYEEMFPAFSDSRECKLLKKLLDAHEEQNSEAFTEAVKEFDSISRLDQWHTTLLLRIKKTIQGDEGDLK
;
A
#
# COMPACT_ATOMS: atom_id res chain seq x y z
N ILE A 1 27.49 28.88 -11.96
CA ILE A 1 26.29 29.10 -12.76
C ILE A 1 25.23 29.59 -11.77
N GLY A 2 24.67 30.78 -12.03
CA GLY A 2 23.71 31.39 -11.11
C GLY A 2 22.36 30.65 -11.14
N PRO A 3 21.52 30.77 -10.05
CA PRO A 3 20.23 30.09 -9.94
C PRO A 3 19.30 30.32 -11.13
N GLN A 4 19.28 31.54 -11.68
CA GLN A 4 18.44 31.90 -12.83
C GLN A 4 18.75 31.07 -14.08
N LYS A 5 20.04 30.79 -14.36
CA LYS A 5 20.42 29.96 -15.50
C LYS A 5 20.02 28.49 -15.30
N VAL A 6 20.00 28.03 -14.07
CA VAL A 6 19.53 26.68 -13.73
C VAL A 6 18.03 26.61 -13.93
N GLU A 7 17.25 27.61 -13.54
CA GLU A 7 15.81 27.67 -13.78
C GLU A 7 15.46 27.67 -15.28
N GLU A 8 16.16 28.50 -16.07
CA GLU A 8 16.03 28.52 -17.53
C GLU A 8 16.33 27.15 -18.15
N ALA A 9 17.38 26.46 -17.68
CA ALA A 9 17.71 25.12 -18.14
C ALA A 9 16.62 24.09 -17.77
N CYS A 10 16.02 24.18 -16.57
CA CYS A 10 14.89 23.33 -16.17
C CYS A 10 13.73 23.50 -17.15
N GLU A 11 13.33 24.73 -17.44
CA GLU A 11 12.26 25.00 -18.38
C GLU A 11 12.53 24.45 -19.77
N MET A 12 13.76 24.62 -20.27
CA MET A 12 14.17 24.10 -21.58
C MET A 12 14.10 22.57 -21.64
N TYR A 13 14.57 21.88 -20.60
CA TYR A 13 14.47 20.41 -20.55
C TYR A 13 13.02 19.94 -20.45
N CYS A 14 12.16 20.62 -19.69
CA CYS A 14 10.75 20.27 -19.60
C CYS A 14 10.05 20.47 -20.95
N ARG A 15 10.34 21.56 -21.66
CA ARG A 15 9.80 21.81 -23.01
C ARG A 15 10.27 20.73 -23.99
N ALA A 16 11.57 20.42 -24.00
CA ALA A 16 12.11 19.36 -24.83
C ALA A 16 11.49 18.00 -24.53
N ALA A 17 11.31 17.66 -23.26
CA ALA A 17 10.65 16.43 -22.84
C ALA A 17 9.22 16.34 -23.36
N ASN A 18 8.45 17.42 -23.28
CA ASN A 18 7.09 17.45 -23.81
C ASN A 18 7.04 17.33 -25.33
N MET A 19 8.00 17.91 -26.03
CA MET A 19 8.13 17.74 -27.49
C MET A 19 8.47 16.29 -27.85
N PHE A 20 9.37 15.64 -27.14
CA PHE A 20 9.65 14.22 -27.30
C PHE A 20 8.43 13.33 -27.03
N LYS A 21 7.63 13.66 -26.01
CA LYS A 21 6.36 12.98 -25.76
C LYS A 21 5.40 13.07 -26.94
N MET A 22 5.24 14.27 -27.49
CA MET A 22 4.39 14.47 -28.68
C MET A 22 4.89 13.69 -29.89
N ALA A 23 6.21 13.58 -30.05
CA ALA A 23 6.85 12.75 -31.08
C ALA A 23 6.86 11.25 -30.75
N LYS A 24 6.30 10.84 -29.59
CA LYS A 24 6.31 9.46 -29.09
C LYS A 24 7.71 8.88 -28.86
N ASN A 25 8.71 9.76 -28.68
CA ASN A 25 10.06 9.36 -28.28
C ASN A 25 10.16 9.31 -26.75
N TRP A 26 9.62 8.23 -26.20
CA TRP A 26 9.45 8.07 -24.75
C TRP A 26 10.76 8.04 -23.97
N SER A 27 11.79 7.37 -24.48
CA SER A 27 13.10 7.32 -23.83
C SER A 27 13.77 8.70 -23.77
N ALA A 28 13.72 9.46 -24.85
CA ALA A 28 14.26 10.82 -24.86
C ALA A 28 13.46 11.75 -23.93
N ALA A 29 12.15 11.61 -23.89
CA ALA A 29 11.28 12.35 -22.96
C ALA A 29 11.66 12.04 -21.51
N GLY A 30 11.79 10.77 -21.16
CA GLY A 30 12.18 10.34 -19.83
C GLY A 30 13.55 10.89 -19.42
N SER A 31 14.53 10.83 -20.31
CA SER A 31 15.88 11.37 -20.08
C SER A 31 15.84 12.88 -19.84
N ALA A 32 15.09 13.63 -20.63
CA ALA A 32 14.97 15.09 -20.47
C ALA A 32 14.28 15.46 -19.13
N PHE A 33 13.24 14.76 -18.74
CA PHE A 33 12.60 14.97 -17.44
C PHE A 33 13.54 14.64 -16.27
N CYS A 34 14.36 13.59 -16.37
CA CYS A 34 15.37 13.28 -15.36
C CYS A 34 16.41 14.40 -15.21
N LYS A 35 16.84 15.02 -16.31
CA LYS A 35 17.75 16.17 -16.28
C LYS A 35 17.10 17.36 -15.59
N ALA A 36 15.85 17.66 -15.91
CA ALA A 36 15.07 18.71 -15.24
C ALA A 36 14.96 18.41 -13.73
N ALA A 37 14.66 17.18 -13.34
CA ALA A 37 14.56 16.77 -11.94
C ALA A 37 15.87 17.04 -11.17
N ARG A 38 17.00 16.69 -11.72
CA ARG A 38 18.31 16.94 -11.09
C ARG A 38 18.61 18.42 -10.93
N LEU A 39 18.22 19.25 -11.90
CA LEU A 39 18.36 20.69 -11.80
C LEU A 39 17.44 21.29 -10.74
N HIS A 40 16.21 20.82 -10.63
CA HIS A 40 15.30 21.20 -9.55
C HIS A 40 15.87 20.85 -8.17
N MET A 41 16.57 19.71 -8.06
CA MET A 41 17.26 19.34 -6.82
C MET A 41 18.37 20.31 -6.47
N GLN A 42 19.14 20.79 -7.45
CA GLN A 42 20.18 21.81 -7.24
C GLN A 42 19.59 23.13 -6.72
N LEU A 43 18.37 23.46 -7.15
CA LEU A 43 17.63 24.63 -6.69
C LEU A 43 16.92 24.39 -5.33
N GLN A 44 17.09 23.22 -4.73
CA GLN A 44 16.40 22.78 -3.52
C GLN A 44 14.87 22.79 -3.64
N ASN A 45 14.36 22.74 -4.85
CA ASN A 45 12.94 22.60 -5.13
C ASN A 45 12.55 21.12 -5.17
N LYS A 46 12.36 20.54 -3.99
CA LYS A 46 12.05 19.12 -3.84
C LYS A 46 10.75 18.70 -4.52
N HIS A 47 9.72 19.54 -4.45
CA HIS A 47 8.43 19.23 -5.05
C HIS A 47 8.52 19.10 -6.58
N ASP A 48 9.12 20.05 -7.25
CA ASP A 48 9.26 20.01 -8.72
C ASP A 48 10.25 18.94 -9.15
N CYS A 49 11.26 18.65 -8.33
CA CYS A 49 12.16 17.54 -8.56
C CYS A 49 11.39 16.21 -8.57
N ALA A 50 10.57 15.94 -7.55
CA ALA A 50 9.75 14.73 -7.46
C ALA A 50 8.77 14.64 -8.63
N THR A 51 8.07 15.72 -8.96
CA THR A 51 7.14 15.78 -10.10
C THR A 51 7.85 15.45 -11.42
N SER A 52 9.03 15.99 -11.65
CA SER A 52 9.81 15.72 -12.85
C SER A 52 10.27 14.25 -12.94
N PHE A 53 10.60 13.62 -11.81
CA PHE A 53 10.88 12.18 -11.79
C PHE A 53 9.63 11.34 -12.07
N ILE A 54 8.45 11.75 -11.60
CA ILE A 54 7.19 11.09 -11.95
C ILE A 54 6.91 11.19 -13.45
N ASP A 55 7.08 12.37 -14.04
CA ASP A 55 6.90 12.58 -15.47
C ASP A 55 7.88 11.72 -16.27
N ALA A 56 9.14 11.62 -15.82
CA ALA A 56 10.13 10.72 -16.40
C ALA A 56 9.71 9.25 -16.32
N GLY A 57 9.24 8.81 -15.16
CA GLY A 57 8.75 7.45 -14.95
C GLY A 57 7.57 7.12 -15.86
N ASN A 58 6.61 8.03 -15.99
CA ASN A 58 5.45 7.86 -16.87
C ASN A 58 5.84 7.79 -18.35
N ALA A 59 6.87 8.53 -18.78
CA ALA A 59 7.41 8.43 -20.12
C ALA A 59 8.14 7.11 -20.35
N TYR A 60 9.06 6.73 -19.45
CA TYR A 60 9.82 5.49 -19.55
C TYR A 60 8.93 4.24 -19.46
N LYS A 61 7.80 4.29 -18.76
CA LYS A 61 6.86 3.17 -18.66
C LYS A 61 6.49 2.59 -20.04
N LYS A 62 6.49 3.41 -21.07
CA LYS A 62 6.16 3.02 -22.45
C LYS A 62 7.36 2.51 -23.26
N SER A 63 8.57 2.63 -22.79
CA SER A 63 9.79 2.25 -23.53
C SER A 63 10.77 1.39 -22.72
N ASP A 64 10.95 1.70 -21.45
CA ASP A 64 11.90 1.00 -20.57
C ASP A 64 11.34 0.92 -19.15
N PRO A 65 10.63 -0.18 -18.81
CA PRO A 65 10.02 -0.37 -17.50
C PRO A 65 11.02 -0.27 -16.33
N ASN A 66 12.25 -0.72 -16.50
CA ASN A 66 13.27 -0.65 -15.46
C ASN A 66 13.69 0.79 -15.15
N GLU A 67 13.87 1.62 -16.18
CA GLU A 67 14.16 3.04 -15.99
C GLU A 67 12.94 3.77 -15.39
N ALA A 68 11.72 3.39 -15.76
CA ALA A 68 10.51 3.92 -15.13
C ALA A 68 10.50 3.66 -13.62
N ILE A 69 10.83 2.46 -13.19
CA ILE A 69 10.90 2.10 -11.76
C ILE A 69 11.97 2.91 -11.03
N LYS A 70 13.14 3.12 -11.62
CA LYS A 70 14.19 3.96 -11.03
C LYS A 70 13.71 5.39 -10.80
N CYS A 71 13.05 5.98 -11.77
CA CYS A 71 12.51 7.33 -11.66
C CYS A 71 11.41 7.42 -10.59
N LEU A 72 10.49 6.47 -10.55
CA LEU A 72 9.43 6.42 -9.55
C LEU A 72 10.00 6.22 -8.13
N ASN A 73 11.02 5.38 -7.96
CA ASN A 73 11.71 5.23 -6.68
C ASN A 73 12.37 6.52 -6.22
N ALA A 74 13.03 7.26 -7.13
CA ALA A 74 13.62 8.55 -6.82
C ALA A 74 12.57 9.56 -6.33
N ALA A 75 11.40 9.59 -6.96
CA ALA A 75 10.30 10.42 -6.51
C ALA A 75 9.75 9.99 -5.15
N ILE A 76 9.60 8.69 -4.92
CA ILE A 76 9.16 8.12 -3.63
C ILE A 76 10.10 8.54 -2.51
N ASP A 77 11.42 8.46 -2.70
CA ASP A 77 12.40 8.88 -1.70
C ASP A 77 12.23 10.36 -1.32
N ILE A 78 11.98 11.22 -2.31
CA ILE A 78 11.73 12.64 -2.07
C ILE A 78 10.43 12.85 -1.29
N TYR A 79 9.34 12.18 -1.68
CA TYR A 79 8.05 12.31 -1.00
C TYR A 79 8.10 11.78 0.43
N THR A 80 8.81 10.68 0.68
CA THR A 80 8.99 10.16 2.05
C THR A 80 9.81 11.10 2.92
N ASP A 81 10.88 11.71 2.37
CA ASP A 81 11.67 12.74 3.06
C ASP A 81 10.84 13.98 3.40
N MET A 82 9.84 14.29 2.59
CA MET A 82 8.88 15.38 2.84
C MET A 82 7.74 14.98 3.78
N GLY A 83 7.70 13.73 4.25
CA GLY A 83 6.60 13.21 5.07
C GLY A 83 5.29 12.98 4.32
N ARG A 84 5.32 12.92 2.98
CA ARG A 84 4.14 12.75 2.13
C ARG A 84 3.92 11.28 1.76
N PHE A 85 3.63 10.47 2.77
CA PHE A 85 3.53 9.02 2.63
C PHE A 85 2.37 8.55 1.75
N THR A 86 1.24 9.25 1.74
CA THR A 86 0.10 8.91 0.87
C THR A 86 0.45 9.02 -0.61
N ILE A 87 1.23 10.04 -0.98
CA ILE A 87 1.70 10.21 -2.37
C ILE A 87 2.72 9.13 -2.71
N ALA A 88 3.65 8.86 -1.80
CA ALA A 88 4.62 7.77 -1.96
C ALA A 88 3.92 6.42 -2.15
N ALA A 89 2.85 6.13 -1.40
CA ALA A 89 2.06 4.91 -1.53
C ALA A 89 1.48 4.74 -2.93
N LYS A 90 0.91 5.79 -3.53
CA LYS A 90 0.39 5.75 -4.90
C LYS A 90 1.46 5.33 -5.92
N HIS A 91 2.68 5.83 -5.76
CA HIS A 91 3.78 5.50 -6.67
C HIS A 91 4.36 4.12 -6.41
N HIS A 92 4.31 3.61 -5.18
CA HIS A 92 4.59 2.19 -4.92
C HIS A 92 3.59 1.27 -5.64
N ILE A 93 2.30 1.63 -5.68
CA ILE A 93 1.30 0.89 -6.45
C ILE A 93 1.65 0.91 -7.94
N ASN A 94 2.03 2.06 -8.49
CA ASN A 94 2.45 2.17 -9.89
C ASN A 94 3.66 1.28 -10.21
N ILE A 95 4.64 1.21 -9.33
CA ILE A 95 5.79 0.30 -9.47
C ILE A 95 5.33 -1.16 -9.41
N ALA A 96 4.47 -1.51 -8.47
CA ALA A 96 3.91 -2.85 -8.35
C ALA A 96 3.20 -3.29 -9.63
N GLU A 97 2.38 -2.42 -10.22
CA GLU A 97 1.70 -2.67 -11.49
C GLU A 97 2.69 -2.90 -12.65
N ILE A 98 3.80 -2.16 -12.69
CA ILE A 98 4.85 -2.38 -13.70
C ILE A 98 5.51 -3.74 -13.52
N TYR A 99 5.84 -4.14 -12.30
CA TYR A 99 6.39 -5.47 -12.03
C TYR A 99 5.40 -6.58 -12.37
N GLU A 100 4.12 -6.38 -12.12
CA GLU A 100 3.07 -7.36 -12.41
C GLU A 100 2.84 -7.53 -13.92
N SER A 101 2.69 -6.43 -14.65
CA SER A 101 2.25 -6.46 -16.07
C SER A 101 3.40 -6.51 -17.07
N GLU A 102 4.49 -5.82 -16.81
CA GLU A 102 5.57 -5.64 -17.80
C GLU A 102 6.77 -6.55 -17.54
N LEU A 103 7.16 -6.71 -16.28
CA LEU A 103 8.34 -7.48 -15.90
C LEU A 103 8.01 -8.89 -15.40
N VAL A 104 6.73 -9.16 -15.14
CA VAL A 104 6.21 -10.43 -14.64
C VAL A 104 6.98 -10.93 -13.40
N ASP A 105 7.30 -10.00 -12.49
CA ASP A 105 7.97 -10.29 -11.21
C ASP A 105 6.98 -10.08 -10.06
N ILE A 106 6.22 -11.13 -9.75
CA ILE A 106 5.16 -11.10 -8.75
C ILE A 106 5.70 -10.82 -7.34
N GLU A 107 6.86 -11.33 -6.98
CA GLU A 107 7.44 -11.11 -5.64
C GLU A 107 7.75 -9.62 -5.40
N LYS A 108 8.34 -8.96 -6.38
CA LYS A 108 8.61 -7.52 -6.29
C LYS A 108 7.34 -6.69 -6.33
N ALA A 109 6.34 -7.09 -7.13
CA ALA A 109 5.03 -6.46 -7.13
C ALA A 109 4.38 -6.52 -5.74
N ILE A 110 4.39 -7.69 -5.10
CA ILE A 110 3.89 -7.88 -3.74
C ILE A 110 4.60 -6.96 -2.75
N ALA A 111 5.94 -6.90 -2.78
CA ALA A 111 6.71 -6.05 -1.88
C ALA A 111 6.31 -4.57 -1.96
N HIS A 112 6.09 -4.06 -3.18
CA HIS A 112 5.64 -2.68 -3.38
C HIS A 112 4.19 -2.46 -2.97
N TYR A 113 3.28 -3.41 -3.19
CA TYR A 113 1.91 -3.35 -2.68
C TYR A 113 1.86 -3.34 -1.15
N GLU A 114 2.67 -4.17 -0.50
CA GLU A 114 2.79 -4.19 0.96
C GLU A 114 3.30 -2.85 1.50
N GLN A 115 4.33 -2.28 0.89
CA GLN A 115 4.87 -0.98 1.29
C GLN A 115 3.84 0.13 1.13
N ALA A 116 3.05 0.12 0.05
CA ALA A 116 1.96 1.07 -0.14
C ALA A 116 0.90 0.94 0.96
N ALA A 117 0.50 -0.29 1.29
CA ALA A 117 -0.43 -0.55 2.38
C ALA A 117 0.10 -0.04 3.72
N ASP A 118 1.38 -0.26 4.01
CA ASP A 118 2.03 0.23 5.25
C ASP A 118 2.03 1.75 5.34
N TYR A 119 2.28 2.45 4.24
CA TYR A 119 2.22 3.91 4.21
C TYR A 119 0.81 4.44 4.43
N TYR A 120 -0.21 3.80 3.86
CA TYR A 120 -1.61 4.18 4.14
C TYR A 120 -2.00 3.94 5.60
N LYS A 121 -1.48 2.89 6.25
CA LYS A 121 -1.73 2.61 7.66
C LYS A 121 -1.05 3.61 8.60
N GLY A 122 0.18 4.04 8.30
CA GLY A 122 1.03 4.84 9.19
C GLY A 122 0.59 6.28 9.43
N GLU A 123 -0.31 6.83 8.61
CA GLU A 123 -0.76 8.23 8.72
C GLU A 123 -1.92 8.45 9.72
N GLU A 124 -2.15 7.53 10.63
CA GLU A 124 -3.33 7.51 11.52
C GLU A 124 -3.45 8.69 12.50
N SER A 125 -2.40 9.47 12.73
CA SER A 125 -2.34 10.33 13.93
C SER A 125 -3.10 11.65 13.85
N ASN A 126 -3.58 12.14 12.70
CA ASN A 126 -4.09 13.52 12.61
C ASN A 126 -5.27 13.77 11.64
N SER A 127 -6.09 12.79 11.29
CA SER A 127 -7.18 13.06 10.36
C SER A 127 -8.54 12.53 10.79
N SER A 128 -9.59 13.28 10.41
CA SER A 128 -10.99 12.94 10.65
C SER A 128 -11.32 11.47 10.35
N ALA A 129 -12.31 10.91 11.03
CA ALA A 129 -12.77 9.52 10.89
C ALA A 129 -12.94 9.08 9.42
N ASN A 130 -13.40 9.96 8.53
CA ASN A 130 -13.57 9.68 7.12
C ASN A 130 -12.24 9.43 6.36
N LYS A 131 -11.16 10.10 6.75
CA LYS A 131 -9.84 9.84 6.14
C LYS A 131 -9.25 8.51 6.61
N CYS A 132 -9.49 8.12 7.87
CA CYS A 132 -9.11 6.81 8.37
C CYS A 132 -9.83 5.67 7.61
N LEU A 133 -11.13 5.80 7.39
CA LEU A 133 -11.92 4.83 6.62
C LEU A 133 -11.39 4.65 5.20
N LEU A 134 -11.05 5.76 4.51
CA LEU A 134 -10.48 5.71 3.16
C LEU A 134 -9.11 4.98 3.12
N LYS A 135 -8.29 5.13 4.14
CA LYS A 135 -7.00 4.43 4.23
C LYS A 135 -7.17 2.91 4.37
N TYR A 136 -8.07 2.49 5.25
CA TYR A 136 -8.37 1.06 5.40
C TYR A 136 -8.98 0.48 4.13
N GLN A 137 -9.83 1.23 3.43
CA GLN A 137 -10.41 0.80 2.17
C GLN A 137 -9.34 0.59 1.08
N ARG A 138 -8.36 1.50 0.99
CA ARG A 138 -7.20 1.33 0.11
C ARG A 138 -6.35 0.13 0.49
N ALA A 139 -6.07 -0.06 1.76
CA ALA A 139 -5.33 -1.22 2.25
C ALA A 139 -6.06 -2.54 1.91
N ILE A 140 -7.37 -2.58 2.07
CA ILE A 140 -8.22 -3.72 1.70
C ILE A 140 -8.07 -4.06 0.21
N GLU A 141 -8.21 -3.08 -0.67
CA GLU A 141 -8.07 -3.26 -2.12
C GLU A 141 -6.70 -3.87 -2.48
N ILE A 142 -5.63 -3.36 -1.86
CA ILE A 142 -4.26 -3.84 -2.08
C ILE A 142 -4.09 -5.27 -1.58
N TYR A 143 -4.51 -5.59 -0.36
CA TYR A 143 -4.39 -6.94 0.19
C TYR A 143 -5.25 -7.95 -0.57
N GLU A 144 -6.44 -7.58 -1.01
CA GLU A 144 -7.27 -8.44 -1.87
C GLU A 144 -6.62 -8.72 -3.21
N GLN A 145 -6.01 -7.71 -3.84
CA GLN A 145 -5.30 -7.88 -5.10
C GLN A 145 -4.09 -8.79 -4.95
N VAL A 146 -3.28 -8.57 -3.93
CA VAL A 146 -2.11 -9.41 -3.63
C VAL A 146 -2.53 -10.84 -3.28
N GLY A 147 -3.57 -10.99 -2.48
CA GLY A 147 -4.14 -12.29 -2.12
C GLY A 147 -4.61 -13.06 -3.34
N ALA A 148 -5.35 -12.41 -4.25
CA ALA A 148 -5.83 -13.02 -5.50
C ALA A 148 -4.66 -13.46 -6.40
N ASN A 149 -3.66 -12.61 -6.59
CA ASN A 149 -2.48 -12.94 -7.39
C ASN A 149 -1.66 -14.08 -6.77
N THR A 150 -1.58 -14.11 -5.45
CA THR A 150 -0.81 -15.12 -4.72
C THR A 150 -1.50 -16.48 -4.72
N MET A 151 -2.83 -16.54 -4.61
CA MET A 151 -3.56 -17.81 -4.59
C MET A 151 -3.47 -18.56 -5.93
N ASP A 152 -3.33 -17.86 -7.03
CA ASP A 152 -3.20 -18.43 -8.37
C ASP A 152 -1.78 -18.89 -8.70
N ASN A 153 -0.79 -18.47 -7.91
CA ASN A 153 0.60 -18.85 -8.09
C ASN A 153 0.96 -20.10 -7.27
N PRO A 154 1.37 -21.21 -7.90
CA PRO A 154 1.67 -22.45 -7.19
C PRO A 154 2.75 -22.35 -6.10
N LEU A 155 3.69 -21.41 -6.25
CA LEU A 155 4.77 -21.19 -5.28
C LEU A 155 4.35 -20.31 -4.11
N LEU A 156 3.40 -19.40 -4.34
CA LEU A 156 3.01 -18.36 -3.38
C LEU A 156 1.65 -18.60 -2.72
N LYS A 157 0.87 -19.59 -3.19
CA LYS A 157 -0.50 -19.84 -2.72
C LYS A 157 -0.64 -20.01 -1.20
N TYR A 158 0.40 -20.51 -0.55
CA TYR A 158 0.39 -20.67 0.91
C TYR A 158 0.43 -19.34 1.68
N SER A 159 0.93 -18.27 1.05
CA SER A 159 0.94 -16.92 1.62
C SER A 159 -0.38 -16.17 1.44
N ALA A 160 -1.26 -16.62 0.54
CA ALA A 160 -2.52 -15.95 0.25
C ALA A 160 -3.41 -15.76 1.49
N LYS A 161 -3.42 -16.74 2.41
CA LYS A 161 -4.17 -16.68 3.67
C LYS A 161 -3.79 -15.48 4.53
N GLU A 162 -2.54 -15.06 4.52
CA GLU A 162 -2.05 -13.92 5.29
C GLU A 162 -2.60 -12.60 4.75
N TYR A 163 -2.69 -12.46 3.44
CA TYR A 163 -3.25 -11.27 2.79
C TYR A 163 -4.76 -11.17 3.00
N PHE A 164 -5.48 -12.28 2.90
CA PHE A 164 -6.91 -12.32 3.20
C PHE A 164 -7.20 -12.08 4.68
N PHE A 165 -6.34 -12.54 5.56
CA PHE A 165 -6.41 -12.24 6.99
C PHE A 165 -6.22 -10.74 7.26
N LYS A 166 -5.21 -10.11 6.68
CA LYS A 166 -4.96 -8.67 6.79
C LYS A 166 -6.12 -7.84 6.25
N ALA A 167 -6.65 -8.19 5.08
CA ALA A 167 -7.81 -7.55 4.49
C ALA A 167 -9.04 -7.66 5.40
N SER A 168 -9.27 -8.84 5.98
CA SER A 168 -10.38 -9.08 6.90
C SER A 168 -10.29 -8.23 8.17
N LEU A 169 -9.09 -8.07 8.74
CA LEU A 169 -8.89 -7.19 9.90
C LEU A 169 -9.15 -5.72 9.56
N CYS A 170 -8.75 -5.27 8.37
CA CYS A 170 -9.06 -3.92 7.91
C CYS A 170 -10.57 -3.72 7.74
N HIS A 171 -11.28 -4.69 7.16
CA HIS A 171 -12.75 -4.68 7.09
C HIS A 171 -13.38 -4.61 8.49
N PHE A 172 -12.85 -5.37 9.44
CA PHE A 172 -13.37 -5.43 10.80
C PHE A 172 -13.29 -4.07 11.52
N ILE A 173 -12.23 -3.32 11.27
CA ILE A 173 -12.08 -1.96 11.82
C ILE A 173 -13.15 -1.02 11.24
N VAL A 174 -13.47 -1.17 9.96
CA VAL A 174 -14.49 -0.35 9.30
C VAL A 174 -15.89 -0.72 9.80
N ASP A 175 -16.23 -2.00 9.77
CA ASP A 175 -17.52 -2.53 10.18
C ASP A 175 -17.47 -4.06 10.32
N GLU A 176 -18.05 -4.59 11.41
CA GLU A 176 -18.15 -6.04 11.64
C GLU A 176 -18.86 -6.78 10.50
N LEU A 177 -19.97 -6.24 10.01
CA LEU A 177 -20.73 -6.86 8.92
C LEU A 177 -19.90 -6.99 7.65
N ASN A 178 -19.14 -5.96 7.32
CA ASN A 178 -18.23 -5.99 6.17
C ASN A 178 -17.15 -7.07 6.33
N ALA A 179 -16.62 -7.23 7.54
CA ALA A 179 -15.65 -8.29 7.84
C ALA A 179 -16.26 -9.68 7.65
N ARG A 180 -17.49 -9.90 8.11
CA ARG A 180 -18.22 -11.17 7.98
C ARG A 180 -18.46 -11.53 6.51
N ILE A 181 -18.90 -10.57 5.72
CA ILE A 181 -19.10 -10.72 4.27
C ILE A 181 -17.77 -11.01 3.57
N ALA A 182 -16.70 -10.30 3.93
CA ALA A 182 -15.39 -10.48 3.36
C ALA A 182 -14.82 -11.88 3.63
N VAL A 183 -14.93 -12.38 4.85
CA VAL A 183 -14.46 -13.73 5.22
C VAL A 183 -15.20 -14.80 4.40
N GLU A 184 -16.51 -14.71 4.26
CA GLU A 184 -17.30 -15.61 3.42
C GLU A 184 -16.84 -15.57 1.96
N LYS A 185 -16.63 -14.38 1.41
CA LYS A 185 -16.11 -14.18 0.05
C LYS A 185 -14.74 -14.85 -0.15
N TYR A 186 -13.82 -14.68 0.80
CA TYR A 186 -12.48 -15.25 0.72
C TYR A 186 -12.49 -16.78 0.84
N GLU A 187 -13.39 -17.35 1.64
CA GLU A 187 -13.60 -18.80 1.71
C GLU A 187 -14.09 -19.37 0.38
N GLU A 188 -14.98 -18.66 -0.32
CA GLU A 188 -15.45 -19.07 -1.65
C GLU A 188 -14.36 -18.95 -2.72
N MET A 189 -13.59 -17.85 -2.71
CA MET A 189 -12.51 -17.62 -3.67
C MET A 189 -11.32 -18.56 -3.48
N PHE A 190 -11.01 -18.86 -2.23
CA PHE A 190 -9.86 -19.66 -1.83
C PHE A 190 -10.25 -20.67 -0.75
N PRO A 191 -10.78 -21.85 -1.13
CA PRO A 191 -11.30 -22.84 -0.17
C PRO A 191 -10.31 -23.26 0.91
N ALA A 192 -9.01 -23.30 0.60
CA ALA A 192 -7.97 -23.59 1.59
C ALA A 192 -7.90 -22.57 2.74
N PHE A 193 -8.44 -21.36 2.52
CA PHE A 193 -8.55 -20.36 3.58
C PHE A 193 -9.49 -20.78 4.71
N SER A 194 -10.56 -21.51 4.40
CA SER A 194 -11.51 -22.01 5.40
C SER A 194 -10.86 -22.90 6.47
N ASP A 195 -9.86 -23.67 6.08
CA ASP A 195 -9.13 -24.58 6.98
C ASP A 195 -7.95 -23.91 7.69
N SER A 196 -7.62 -22.69 7.31
CA SER A 196 -6.53 -21.95 7.91
C SER A 196 -6.81 -21.52 9.34
N ARG A 197 -5.74 -21.42 10.14
CA ARG A 197 -5.84 -20.90 11.50
C ARG A 197 -6.30 -19.45 11.55
N GLU A 198 -5.92 -18.68 10.55
CA GLU A 198 -6.29 -17.28 10.36
C GLU A 198 -7.80 -17.15 10.18
N CYS A 199 -8.41 -17.94 9.32
CA CYS A 199 -9.86 -17.95 9.12
C CYS A 199 -10.62 -18.38 10.38
N LYS A 200 -10.13 -19.40 11.07
CA LYS A 200 -10.73 -19.88 12.34
C LYS A 200 -10.66 -18.81 13.41
N LEU A 201 -9.55 -18.09 13.50
CA LEU A 201 -9.43 -16.94 14.41
C LEU A 201 -10.45 -15.87 14.07
N LEU A 202 -10.55 -15.45 12.79
CA LEU A 202 -11.51 -14.43 12.36
C LEU A 202 -12.94 -14.80 12.73
N LYS A 203 -13.35 -16.04 12.54
CA LYS A 203 -14.69 -16.51 12.92
C LYS A 203 -14.93 -16.44 14.43
N LYS A 204 -13.94 -16.82 15.24
CA LYS A 204 -14.02 -16.67 16.71
C LYS A 204 -14.12 -15.21 17.14
N LEU A 205 -13.37 -14.32 16.48
CA LEU A 205 -13.41 -12.89 16.76
C LEU A 205 -14.74 -12.25 16.36
N LEU A 206 -15.31 -12.65 15.22
CA LEU A 206 -16.62 -12.21 14.77
C LEU A 206 -17.72 -12.64 15.74
N ASP A 207 -17.70 -13.89 16.19
CA ASP A 207 -18.65 -14.40 17.18
C ASP A 207 -18.53 -13.68 18.53
N ALA A 208 -17.30 -13.50 19.02
CA ALA A 208 -17.04 -12.78 20.27
C ALA A 208 -17.51 -11.31 20.20
N HIS A 209 -17.31 -10.67 19.07
CA HIS A 209 -17.75 -9.30 18.86
C HIS A 209 -19.29 -9.19 18.80
N GLU A 210 -19.96 -10.10 18.10
CA GLU A 210 -21.41 -10.16 18.03
C GLU A 210 -22.02 -10.39 19.41
N GLU A 211 -21.43 -11.27 20.21
CA GLU A 211 -21.84 -11.57 21.58
C GLU A 211 -21.41 -10.50 22.60
N GLN A 212 -20.70 -9.48 22.18
CA GLN A 212 -20.10 -8.45 23.05
C GLN A 212 -19.22 -9.05 24.17
N ASN A 213 -18.52 -10.13 23.86
CA ASN A 213 -17.69 -10.89 24.79
C ASN A 213 -16.19 -10.57 24.62
N SER A 214 -15.73 -9.59 25.36
CA SER A 214 -14.34 -9.12 25.37
C SER A 214 -13.34 -10.21 25.83
N GLU A 215 -13.72 -11.05 26.79
CA GLU A 215 -12.90 -12.14 27.28
C GLU A 215 -12.68 -13.21 26.22
N ALA A 216 -13.75 -13.64 25.53
CA ALA A 216 -13.68 -14.62 24.44
C ALA A 216 -12.79 -14.09 23.28
N PHE A 217 -12.90 -12.79 22.97
CA PHE A 217 -12.05 -12.13 21.99
C PHE A 217 -10.57 -12.24 22.37
N THR A 218 -10.23 -11.87 23.61
CA THR A 218 -8.86 -11.91 24.13
C THR A 218 -8.30 -13.32 24.15
N GLU A 219 -9.09 -14.31 24.60
CA GLU A 219 -8.68 -15.73 24.62
C GLU A 219 -8.36 -16.27 23.23
N ALA A 220 -9.20 -15.95 22.22
CA ALA A 220 -8.98 -16.35 20.85
C ALA A 220 -7.67 -15.78 20.28
N VAL A 221 -7.37 -14.50 20.54
CA VAL A 221 -6.11 -13.86 20.14
C VAL A 221 -4.90 -14.50 20.82
N LYS A 222 -4.96 -14.75 22.13
CA LYS A 222 -3.89 -15.39 22.87
C LYS A 222 -3.59 -16.81 22.39
N GLU A 223 -4.64 -17.60 22.14
CA GLU A 223 -4.51 -18.95 21.60
C GLU A 223 -3.79 -18.94 20.24
N PHE A 224 -4.16 -18.04 19.35
CA PHE A 224 -3.51 -17.89 18.05
C PHE A 224 -2.05 -17.46 18.20
N ASP A 225 -1.78 -16.43 19.01
CA ASP A 225 -0.44 -15.87 19.22
C ASP A 225 0.53 -16.87 19.84
N SER A 226 0.02 -17.80 20.64
CA SER A 226 0.84 -18.86 21.28
C SER A 226 1.52 -19.80 20.28
N ILE A 227 0.94 -19.96 19.09
CA ILE A 227 1.44 -20.85 18.04
C ILE A 227 2.03 -20.06 16.87
N SER A 228 1.33 -18.99 16.43
CA SER A 228 1.74 -18.11 15.35
C SER A 228 1.82 -16.67 15.85
N ARG A 229 3.04 -16.19 16.06
CA ARG A 229 3.27 -14.84 16.59
C ARG A 229 2.63 -13.76 15.72
N LEU A 230 1.81 -12.94 16.35
CA LEU A 230 1.25 -11.73 15.74
C LEU A 230 2.28 -10.60 15.84
N ASP A 231 2.45 -9.87 14.76
CA ASP A 231 3.33 -8.69 14.76
C ASP A 231 2.66 -7.47 15.41
N GLN A 232 3.40 -6.38 15.51
CA GLN A 232 2.93 -5.13 16.10
C GLN A 232 1.68 -4.59 15.39
N TRP A 233 1.63 -4.70 14.08
CA TRP A 233 0.50 -4.23 13.29
C TRP A 233 -0.78 -5.01 13.60
N HIS A 234 -0.71 -6.35 13.59
CA HIS A 234 -1.86 -7.21 13.93
C HIS A 234 -2.36 -6.92 15.34
N THR A 235 -1.45 -6.81 16.30
CA THR A 235 -1.78 -6.51 17.69
C THR A 235 -2.47 -5.16 17.83
N THR A 236 -1.99 -4.14 17.15
CA THR A 236 -2.59 -2.80 17.18
C THR A 236 -4.02 -2.81 16.62
N LEU A 237 -4.24 -3.47 15.48
CA LEU A 237 -5.58 -3.58 14.89
C LEU A 237 -6.54 -4.38 15.77
N LEU A 238 -6.08 -5.50 16.31
CA LEU A 238 -6.89 -6.36 17.18
C LEU A 238 -7.30 -5.63 18.48
N LEU A 239 -6.41 -4.86 19.07
CA LEU A 239 -6.74 -4.01 20.24
C LEU A 239 -7.78 -2.94 19.89
N ARG A 240 -7.66 -2.34 18.73
CA ARG A 240 -8.62 -1.34 18.25
C ARG A 240 -10.01 -1.95 18.01
N ILE A 241 -10.07 -3.15 17.43
CA ILE A 241 -11.33 -3.89 17.24
C ILE A 241 -11.94 -4.26 18.60
N LYS A 242 -11.13 -4.76 19.53
CA LYS A 242 -11.58 -5.13 20.88
C LYS A 242 -12.21 -3.95 21.61
N LYS A 243 -11.67 -2.74 21.50
CA LYS A 243 -12.23 -1.53 22.13
C LYS A 243 -13.62 -1.16 21.65
N THR A 244 -14.09 -1.69 20.53
CA THR A 244 -15.45 -1.50 20.03
C THR A 244 -16.47 -2.41 20.70
N ILE A 245 -16.04 -3.39 21.49
CA ILE A 245 -16.93 -4.26 22.27
C ILE A 245 -17.43 -3.49 23.48
N GLN A 246 -18.78 -3.46 23.65
CA GLN A 246 -19.41 -2.81 24.82
C GLN A 246 -19.02 -3.55 26.09
N GLY A 247 -18.48 -2.85 27.08
CA GLY A 247 -18.00 -3.42 28.33
C GLY A 247 -16.50 -3.20 28.59
N ASP A 248 -15.71 -2.89 27.58
CA ASP A 248 -14.32 -2.46 27.70
C ASP A 248 -14.19 -0.94 28.04
N GLU A 249 -15.32 -0.21 28.06
CA GLU A 249 -15.35 1.22 28.47
C GLU A 249 -15.12 1.43 29.97
N GLY A 250 -14.96 0.37 30.74
CA GLY A 250 -14.82 0.40 32.19
C GLY A 250 -13.42 0.64 32.75
N ASP A 251 -12.35 0.55 31.96
CA ASP A 251 -10.96 0.63 32.43
C ASP A 251 -10.27 1.98 32.16
N LEU A 252 -11.04 3.06 32.00
CA LEU A 252 -10.52 4.42 32.02
C LEU A 252 -10.93 5.12 33.34
N LYS A 253 -10.43 4.61 34.47
CA LYS A 253 -10.34 5.38 35.73
C LYS A 253 -8.93 5.34 36.26
#